data_808e0131d11f6ef122e0397cef8699a9
#
_entry.id   808e0131d11f6ef122e0397cef8699a9
#
_cell.length_a   1.000
_cell.length_b   1.000
_cell.length_c   1.000
_cell.angle_alpha   90.00
_cell.angle_beta   90.00
_cell.angle_gamma   90.00
#
_symmetry.space_group_name_H-M   'P 1'
#
loop_
_entity.id
_entity.type
_entity.pdbx_description
1 polymer ?
#
loop_
_entity_poly.entity_id
_entity_poly.type
_entity_poly.pdbx_seq_one_letter_code
_entity_poly.pdbx_strand_id
1 'polypeptide(L)'
;MLHVLAMLQNGAAGETLAQIEQASGFDTNALNAYLNAYARRLAGADPYGSGTELDPLELSLADSIWLKNDALSVQEDYLETCANTLDAQAFEAPFDNGTLQDINAWVDENTHGMIPQIIDNISPDSRLFLISALAFEGAWDDPYEDENVLDWAFTAQDGSQTDCRMMRSREDSYLENDSFTGFIKPYRDYNFGFVGLLPKEGLTLDQALDSLDGAALANLMTPKDFSLADAGLPKFTLEYATELTAQLQAMGMLDAFDMQTADLSPLGSAAENLYVGEIAHKTFIEVNEAGTRAAAATSAELMMGSAMAEEPEVHEVILDRPFAYLIIDLVTMTPVFMGATRKLG
;
A
#
# COMPACT_ATOMS: atom_id res chain seq x y z
N MET A 1 0.93 -5.36 4.43
CA MET A 1 1.68 -6.64 4.23
C MET A 1 2.81 -6.81 5.24
N LEU A 2 3.83 -5.91 5.30
CA LEU A 2 4.95 -6.07 6.25
C LEU A 2 4.50 -6.16 7.71
N HIS A 3 3.44 -5.48 8.12
CA HIS A 3 2.89 -5.55 9.48
C HIS A 3 2.34 -6.93 9.83
N VAL A 4 1.59 -7.58 8.92
CA VAL A 4 1.15 -8.97 9.13
C VAL A 4 2.34 -9.92 9.24
N LEU A 5 3.34 -9.77 8.38
CA LEU A 5 4.56 -10.56 8.49
C LEU A 5 5.32 -10.29 9.80
N ALA A 6 5.35 -9.05 10.27
CA ALA A 6 5.95 -8.72 11.58
C ALA A 6 5.18 -9.36 12.74
N MET A 7 3.83 -9.32 12.73
CA MET A 7 3.03 -10.04 13.73
C MET A 7 3.32 -11.54 13.71
N LEU A 8 3.43 -12.14 12.54
CA LEU A 8 3.78 -13.57 12.42
C LEU A 8 5.21 -13.88 12.85
N GLN A 9 6.21 -13.06 12.49
CA GLN A 9 7.59 -13.23 12.92
C GLN A 9 7.73 -13.21 14.44
N ASN A 10 7.05 -12.24 15.09
CA ASN A 10 7.05 -12.16 16.55
C ASN A 10 6.35 -13.35 17.23
N GLY A 11 5.46 -14.04 16.52
CA GLY A 11 4.72 -15.21 17.01
C GLY A 11 5.30 -16.56 16.59
N ALA A 12 6.35 -16.60 15.78
CA ALA A 12 6.92 -17.82 15.22
C ALA A 12 8.29 -18.18 15.83
N ALA A 13 8.67 -19.46 15.71
CA ALA A 13 9.98 -19.97 16.10
C ALA A 13 10.53 -20.98 15.08
N GLY A 14 11.79 -21.38 15.27
CA GLY A 14 12.43 -22.43 14.51
C GLY A 14 12.43 -22.23 13.00
N GLU A 15 12.10 -23.28 12.24
CA GLU A 15 12.06 -23.25 10.78
C GLU A 15 10.92 -22.36 10.26
N THR A 16 9.78 -22.34 10.95
CA THR A 16 8.65 -21.46 10.61
C THR A 16 9.09 -19.99 10.60
N LEU A 17 9.79 -19.53 11.64
CA LEU A 17 10.33 -18.18 11.70
C LEU A 17 11.34 -17.93 10.57
N ALA A 18 12.27 -18.85 10.33
CA ALA A 18 13.28 -18.69 9.30
C ALA A 18 12.67 -18.50 7.90
N GLN A 19 11.59 -19.24 7.58
CA GLN A 19 10.87 -19.11 6.32
C GLN A 19 10.14 -17.77 6.20
N ILE A 20 9.55 -17.26 7.29
CA ILE A 20 8.90 -15.95 7.30
C ILE A 20 9.93 -14.83 7.14
N GLU A 21 11.06 -14.90 7.82
CA GLU A 21 12.18 -13.95 7.70
C GLU A 21 12.75 -13.95 6.27
N GLN A 22 12.88 -15.11 5.64
CA GLN A 22 13.29 -15.22 4.24
C GLN A 22 12.28 -14.57 3.30
N ALA A 23 10.98 -14.80 3.51
CA ALA A 23 9.91 -14.21 2.68
C ALA A 23 9.81 -12.70 2.84
N SER A 24 10.01 -12.16 4.04
CA SER A 24 10.00 -10.72 4.31
C SER A 24 11.29 -10.01 3.87
N GLY A 25 12.42 -10.75 3.82
CA GLY A 25 13.75 -10.20 3.59
C GLY A 25 14.40 -9.55 4.83
N PHE A 26 13.77 -9.68 6.01
CA PHE A 26 14.24 -9.09 7.27
C PHE A 26 14.26 -10.13 8.39
N ASP A 27 15.25 -10.07 9.26
CA ASP A 27 15.12 -10.69 10.58
C ASP A 27 14.10 -9.92 11.44
N THR A 28 13.53 -10.59 12.43
CA THR A 28 12.44 -10.05 13.27
C THR A 28 12.83 -8.72 13.95
N ASN A 29 14.06 -8.61 14.47
CA ASN A 29 14.49 -7.38 15.14
C ASN A 29 14.66 -6.23 14.16
N ALA A 30 15.20 -6.49 12.96
CA ALA A 30 15.37 -5.48 11.92
C ALA A 30 14.01 -4.98 11.41
N LEU A 31 13.04 -5.90 11.18
CA LEU A 31 11.70 -5.52 10.75
C LEU A 31 10.98 -4.68 11.82
N ASN A 32 11.01 -5.13 13.07
CA ASN A 32 10.41 -4.38 14.19
C ASN A 32 11.04 -2.99 14.36
N ALA A 33 12.37 -2.89 14.28
CA ALA A 33 13.07 -1.61 14.36
C ALA A 33 12.70 -0.67 13.20
N TYR A 34 12.61 -1.21 11.98
CA TYR A 34 12.21 -0.45 10.79
C TYR A 34 10.79 0.09 10.92
N LEU A 35 9.80 -0.78 11.23
CA LEU A 35 8.40 -0.38 11.34
C LEU A 35 8.18 0.62 12.47
N ASN A 36 8.80 0.42 13.63
CA ASN A 36 8.72 1.37 14.75
C ASN A 36 9.36 2.72 14.41
N ALA A 37 10.53 2.73 13.75
CA ALA A 37 11.17 3.97 13.31
C ALA A 37 10.33 4.70 12.26
N TYR A 38 9.71 3.94 11.34
CA TYR A 38 8.85 4.49 10.31
C TYR A 38 7.57 5.12 10.90
N ALA A 39 6.89 4.40 11.81
CA ALA A 39 5.72 4.92 12.51
C ALA A 39 6.02 6.21 13.29
N ARG A 40 7.17 6.26 14.00
CA ARG A 40 7.60 7.49 14.72
C ARG A 40 7.88 8.65 13.76
N ARG A 41 8.45 8.37 12.59
CA ARG A 41 8.68 9.39 11.57
C ARG A 41 7.35 9.97 11.09
N LEU A 42 6.37 9.11 10.77
CA LEU A 42 5.05 9.55 10.34
C LEU A 42 4.33 10.39 11.40
N ALA A 43 4.39 9.97 12.67
CA ALA A 43 3.79 10.71 13.79
C ALA A 43 4.47 12.07 14.08
N GLY A 44 5.73 12.24 13.67
CA GLY A 44 6.51 13.48 13.85
C GLY A 44 6.63 14.35 12.59
N ALA A 45 6.01 13.93 11.48
CA ALA A 45 6.20 14.57 10.18
C ALA A 45 5.41 15.89 10.07
N ASP A 46 6.09 16.99 10.34
CA ASP A 46 5.83 18.29 9.75
C ASP A 46 7.15 18.77 9.09
N PRO A 47 7.49 18.24 7.89
CA PRO A 47 8.80 18.48 7.28
C PRO A 47 9.03 19.93 6.87
N TYR A 48 7.97 20.73 6.77
CA TYR A 48 8.07 22.11 6.28
C TYR A 48 7.59 23.17 7.28
N GLY A 49 7.10 22.78 8.48
CA GLY A 49 6.71 23.72 9.55
C GLY A 49 5.71 24.75 9.07
N SER A 50 4.81 24.39 8.17
CA SER A 50 3.99 25.35 7.42
C SER A 50 2.97 26.07 8.30
N GLY A 51 2.65 25.54 9.49
CA GLY A 51 1.69 26.16 10.41
C GLY A 51 0.32 26.44 9.80
N THR A 52 0.07 25.95 8.60
CA THR A 52 -1.22 26.06 7.91
C THR A 52 -2.08 24.86 8.31
N GLU A 53 -3.35 25.11 8.62
CA GLU A 53 -4.40 24.08 8.67
C GLU A 53 -4.61 23.54 7.26
N LEU A 54 -3.68 22.70 6.78
CA LEU A 54 -3.89 21.88 5.60
C LEU A 54 -4.71 20.68 6.05
N ASP A 55 -5.64 20.24 5.21
CA ASP A 55 -6.28 18.94 5.44
C ASP A 55 -5.17 17.90 5.58
N PRO A 56 -5.06 17.22 6.72
CA PRO A 56 -3.95 16.32 6.97
C PRO A 56 -3.96 15.22 5.93
N LEU A 57 -2.79 14.92 5.37
CA LEU A 57 -2.60 13.66 4.68
C LEU A 57 -2.81 12.56 5.72
N GLU A 58 -3.69 11.64 5.45
CA GLU A 58 -4.02 10.56 6.37
C GLU A 58 -3.53 9.22 5.80
N LEU A 59 -2.50 8.68 6.43
CA LEU A 59 -2.05 7.31 6.23
C LEU A 59 -2.51 6.51 7.45
N SER A 60 -3.68 5.91 7.35
CA SER A 60 -4.24 5.08 8.42
C SER A 60 -3.73 3.65 8.27
N LEU A 61 -2.93 3.24 9.24
CA LEU A 61 -2.46 1.87 9.37
C LEU A 61 -3.08 1.29 10.63
N ALA A 62 -3.94 0.29 10.47
CA ALA A 62 -4.69 -0.31 11.55
C ALA A 62 -4.40 -1.81 11.65
N ASP A 63 -3.78 -2.21 12.74
CA ASP A 63 -3.40 -3.59 12.99
C ASP A 63 -4.18 -4.15 14.19
N SER A 64 -4.75 -5.35 14.03
CA SER A 64 -5.47 -6.02 15.11
C SER A 64 -5.28 -7.53 15.13
N ILE A 65 -5.37 -8.06 16.34
CA ILE A 65 -5.25 -9.49 16.67
C ILE A 65 -6.57 -9.93 17.29
N TRP A 66 -7.27 -10.83 16.65
CA TRP A 66 -8.51 -11.39 17.14
C TRP A 66 -8.30 -12.82 17.61
N LEU A 67 -8.66 -13.09 18.85
CA LEU A 67 -8.37 -14.34 19.56
C LEU A 67 -9.68 -15.06 19.89
N LYS A 68 -9.76 -16.36 19.60
CA LYS A 68 -10.95 -17.15 19.95
C LYS A 68 -10.98 -17.44 21.44
N ASN A 69 -12.05 -17.01 22.10
CA ASN A 69 -12.31 -17.29 23.51
C ASN A 69 -12.18 -18.79 23.82
N ASP A 70 -11.56 -19.13 24.95
CA ASP A 70 -11.42 -20.49 25.48
C ASP A 70 -10.75 -21.53 24.55
N ALA A 71 -10.20 -21.08 23.41
CA ALA A 71 -9.56 -21.98 22.42
C ALA A 71 -8.06 -21.78 22.29
N LEU A 72 -7.56 -20.60 22.70
CA LEU A 72 -6.15 -20.21 22.55
C LEU A 72 -5.67 -19.50 23.82
N SER A 73 -4.51 -19.93 24.35
CA SER A 73 -3.80 -19.21 25.39
C SER A 73 -2.64 -18.47 24.74
N VAL A 74 -2.73 -17.15 24.66
CA VAL A 74 -1.74 -16.29 24.03
C VAL A 74 -0.69 -15.86 25.04
N GLN A 75 0.56 -15.71 24.61
CA GLN A 75 1.66 -15.20 25.42
C GLN A 75 1.54 -13.70 25.60
N GLU A 76 1.63 -13.22 26.83
CA GLU A 76 1.54 -11.78 27.16
C GLU A 76 2.68 -11.00 26.46
N ASP A 77 3.90 -11.54 26.45
CA ASP A 77 5.08 -10.94 25.79
C ASP A 77 4.83 -10.71 24.28
N TYR A 78 4.09 -11.62 23.61
CA TYR A 78 3.73 -11.49 22.20
C TYR A 78 2.77 -10.30 21.99
N LEU A 79 1.72 -10.20 22.81
CA LEU A 79 0.75 -9.11 22.73
C LEU A 79 1.42 -7.76 23.03
N GLU A 80 2.26 -7.71 24.07
CA GLU A 80 3.02 -6.49 24.43
C GLU A 80 3.95 -6.08 23.27
N THR A 81 4.62 -7.03 22.63
CA THR A 81 5.51 -6.75 21.49
C THR A 81 4.71 -6.20 20.31
N CYS A 82 3.59 -6.82 19.94
CA CYS A 82 2.75 -6.34 18.85
C CYS A 82 2.15 -4.95 19.15
N ALA A 83 1.68 -4.71 20.36
CA ALA A 83 1.16 -3.41 20.76
C ALA A 83 2.24 -2.32 20.73
N ASN A 84 3.42 -2.58 21.30
CA ASN A 84 4.48 -1.57 21.41
C ASN A 84 5.22 -1.29 20.10
N THR A 85 5.26 -2.28 19.19
CA THR A 85 6.03 -2.18 17.95
C THR A 85 5.18 -1.82 16.74
N LEU A 86 3.94 -2.34 16.71
CA LEU A 86 3.04 -2.25 15.56
C LEU A 86 1.75 -1.46 15.87
N ASP A 87 1.59 -0.99 17.10
CA ASP A 87 0.34 -0.36 17.59
C ASP A 87 -0.90 -1.27 17.40
N ALA A 88 -0.68 -2.59 17.43
CA ALA A 88 -1.72 -3.58 17.17
C ALA A 88 -2.66 -3.72 18.38
N GLN A 89 -3.97 -3.68 18.12
CA GLN A 89 -5.00 -3.90 19.13
C GLN A 89 -5.35 -5.39 19.22
N ALA A 90 -5.58 -5.91 20.43
CA ALA A 90 -5.95 -7.30 20.65
C ALA A 90 -7.37 -7.43 21.19
N PHE A 91 -8.14 -8.37 20.64
CA PHE A 91 -9.53 -8.64 20.98
C PHE A 91 -9.76 -10.13 21.21
N GLU A 92 -10.54 -10.46 22.25
CA GLU A 92 -11.05 -11.80 22.47
C GLU A 92 -12.52 -11.88 22.01
N ALA A 93 -12.87 -12.91 21.23
CA ALA A 93 -14.19 -13.04 20.63
C ALA A 93 -14.63 -14.52 20.44
N PRO A 94 -15.92 -14.83 20.38
CA PRO A 94 -16.42 -16.21 20.26
C PRO A 94 -16.24 -16.83 18.86
N PHE A 95 -15.87 -16.04 17.85
CA PHE A 95 -15.73 -16.42 16.44
C PHE A 95 -17.04 -16.93 15.82
N ASP A 96 -18.09 -16.20 16.07
CA ASP A 96 -19.42 -16.35 15.49
C ASP A 96 -19.73 -15.22 14.48
N ASN A 97 -20.97 -15.14 14.02
CA ASN A 97 -21.42 -14.08 13.12
C ASN A 97 -21.32 -12.67 13.73
N GLY A 98 -21.38 -12.55 15.06
CA GLY A 98 -21.13 -11.28 15.74
C GLY A 98 -19.68 -10.84 15.60
N THR A 99 -18.74 -11.77 15.81
CA THR A 99 -17.30 -11.52 15.61
C THR A 99 -16.99 -11.12 14.16
N LEU A 100 -17.63 -11.75 13.17
CA LEU A 100 -17.49 -11.35 11.75
C LEU A 100 -17.88 -9.89 11.53
N GLN A 101 -18.99 -9.46 12.13
CA GLN A 101 -19.46 -8.09 12.04
C GLN A 101 -18.53 -7.13 12.78
N ASP A 102 -18.04 -7.51 13.96
CA ASP A 102 -17.13 -6.69 14.78
C ASP A 102 -15.78 -6.47 14.06
N ILE A 103 -15.20 -7.52 13.44
CA ILE A 103 -13.96 -7.39 12.65
C ILE A 103 -14.16 -6.43 11.48
N ASN A 104 -15.22 -6.59 10.70
CA ASN A 104 -15.49 -5.75 9.55
C ASN A 104 -15.81 -4.30 9.99
N ALA A 105 -16.57 -4.11 11.05
CA ALA A 105 -16.87 -2.78 11.58
C ALA A 105 -15.61 -2.08 12.12
N TRP A 106 -14.71 -2.82 12.77
CA TRP A 106 -13.43 -2.28 13.24
C TRP A 106 -12.54 -1.82 12.07
N VAL A 107 -12.47 -2.61 10.98
CA VAL A 107 -11.72 -2.23 9.79
C VAL A 107 -12.36 -1.02 9.10
N ASP A 108 -13.68 -1.00 8.94
CA ASP A 108 -14.43 0.13 8.35
C ASP A 108 -14.15 1.43 9.11
N GLU A 109 -14.21 1.40 10.43
CA GLU A 109 -13.93 2.55 11.30
C GLU A 109 -12.48 3.02 11.16
N ASN A 110 -11.51 2.09 11.23
CA ASN A 110 -10.07 2.41 11.19
C ASN A 110 -9.55 2.70 9.77
N THR A 111 -10.37 2.51 8.74
CA THR A 111 -10.08 2.91 7.35
C THR A 111 -11.01 4.01 6.84
N HIS A 112 -11.68 4.73 7.74
CA HIS A 112 -12.62 5.84 7.42
C HIS A 112 -13.66 5.45 6.35
N GLY A 113 -14.20 4.21 6.43
CA GLY A 113 -15.18 3.68 5.49
C GLY A 113 -14.60 3.28 4.13
N MET A 114 -13.27 3.26 3.96
CA MET A 114 -12.64 2.83 2.70
C MET A 114 -12.68 1.33 2.50
N ILE A 115 -12.61 0.55 3.59
CA ILE A 115 -12.67 -0.91 3.58
C ILE A 115 -13.82 -1.38 4.48
N PRO A 116 -15.06 -1.36 3.99
CA PRO A 116 -16.24 -1.72 4.80
C PRO A 116 -16.30 -3.22 5.18
N GLN A 117 -15.50 -4.05 4.51
CA GLN A 117 -15.48 -5.48 4.74
C GLN A 117 -14.12 -6.05 4.34
N ILE A 118 -13.46 -6.79 5.25
CA ILE A 118 -12.17 -7.44 5.01
C ILE A 118 -12.28 -8.96 4.95
N ILE A 119 -13.21 -9.56 5.70
CA ILE A 119 -13.49 -11.00 5.68
C ILE A 119 -14.97 -11.27 5.40
N ASP A 120 -15.25 -12.37 4.69
CA ASP A 120 -16.61 -12.78 4.29
C ASP A 120 -17.22 -13.81 5.23
N ASN A 121 -16.38 -14.59 5.89
CA ASN A 121 -16.81 -15.65 6.80
C ASN A 121 -15.74 -15.97 7.84
N ILE A 122 -16.14 -16.68 8.89
CA ILE A 122 -15.25 -17.25 9.91
C ILE A 122 -15.38 -18.76 9.85
N SER A 123 -14.28 -19.47 9.57
CA SER A 123 -14.24 -20.92 9.64
C SER A 123 -14.43 -21.39 11.09
N PRO A 124 -15.19 -22.48 11.36
CA PRO A 124 -15.28 -23.08 12.70
C PRO A 124 -13.92 -23.47 13.30
N ASP A 125 -12.94 -23.75 12.42
CA ASP A 125 -11.60 -24.14 12.81
C ASP A 125 -10.65 -22.95 13.06
N SER A 126 -11.08 -21.73 12.73
CA SER A 126 -10.29 -20.51 13.00
C SER A 126 -10.08 -20.32 14.50
N ARG A 127 -8.87 -19.95 14.89
CA ARG A 127 -8.47 -19.68 16.27
C ARG A 127 -7.95 -18.27 16.46
N LEU A 128 -7.46 -17.68 15.37
CA LEU A 128 -6.78 -16.39 15.34
C LEU A 128 -7.05 -15.70 14.00
N PHE A 129 -7.25 -14.38 14.00
CA PHE A 129 -7.10 -13.52 12.84
C PHE A 129 -6.05 -12.46 13.13
N LEU A 130 -5.16 -12.25 12.18
CA LEU A 130 -4.25 -11.11 12.11
C LEU A 130 -4.75 -10.20 11.00
N ILE A 131 -5.19 -9.02 11.38
CA ILE A 131 -5.75 -8.03 10.46
C ILE A 131 -4.76 -6.88 10.35
N SER A 132 -4.45 -6.48 9.11
CA SER A 132 -3.72 -5.25 8.81
C SER A 132 -4.42 -4.54 7.67
N ALA A 133 -4.98 -3.39 7.94
CA ALA A 133 -5.69 -2.55 7.00
C ALA A 133 -4.89 -1.27 6.76
N LEU A 134 -4.74 -0.91 5.49
CA LEU A 134 -4.04 0.30 5.07
C LEU A 134 -4.99 1.15 4.24
N ALA A 135 -5.23 2.37 4.70
CA ALA A 135 -5.97 3.39 3.99
C ALA A 135 -5.08 4.62 3.77
N PHE A 136 -5.20 5.23 2.61
CA PHE A 136 -4.48 6.45 2.25
C PHE A 136 -5.44 7.48 1.71
N GLU A 137 -5.42 8.67 2.30
CA GLU A 137 -6.15 9.84 1.84
C GLU A 137 -5.19 11.04 1.76
N GLY A 138 -5.14 11.72 0.62
CA GLY A 138 -4.25 12.85 0.42
C GLY A 138 -4.70 13.74 -0.73
N ALA A 139 -4.75 15.06 -0.50
CA ALA A 139 -4.98 16.05 -1.54
C ALA A 139 -3.71 16.25 -2.37
N TRP A 140 -3.86 16.47 -3.70
CA TRP A 140 -2.72 16.87 -4.52
C TRP A 140 -2.16 18.21 -4.05
N ASP A 141 -0.86 18.39 -4.23
CA ASP A 141 -0.23 19.71 -4.07
C ASP A 141 -0.81 20.71 -5.09
N ASP A 142 -0.93 20.26 -6.32
CA ASP A 142 -1.58 20.98 -7.42
C ASP A 142 -2.78 20.14 -7.94
N PRO A 143 -4.02 20.41 -7.46
CA PRO A 143 -5.23 19.75 -7.93
C PRO A 143 -5.51 20.05 -9.40
N TYR A 144 -6.24 19.14 -10.07
CA TYR A 144 -6.59 19.31 -11.46
C TYR A 144 -7.79 20.23 -11.60
N GLU A 145 -7.64 21.28 -12.43
CA GLU A 145 -8.76 22.15 -12.84
C GLU A 145 -9.66 21.42 -13.86
N ASP A 146 -10.94 21.78 -13.90
CA ASP A 146 -11.94 21.16 -14.79
C ASP A 146 -11.50 21.16 -16.27
N GLU A 147 -10.79 22.18 -16.71
CA GLU A 147 -10.30 22.33 -18.10
C GLU A 147 -9.19 21.33 -18.44
N ASN A 148 -8.52 20.79 -17.43
CA ASN A 148 -7.47 19.77 -17.56
C ASN A 148 -7.98 18.34 -17.43
N VAL A 149 -9.30 18.14 -17.27
CA VAL A 149 -9.96 16.83 -17.17
C VAL A 149 -10.72 16.52 -18.45
N LEU A 150 -10.12 15.69 -19.30
CA LEU A 150 -10.56 15.46 -20.67
C LEU A 150 -11.24 14.08 -20.82
N ASP A 151 -12.17 13.99 -21.79
CA ASP A 151 -12.68 12.69 -22.23
C ASP A 151 -11.58 11.94 -22.98
N TRP A 152 -11.32 10.69 -22.59
CA TRP A 152 -10.26 9.85 -23.13
C TRP A 152 -10.69 8.39 -23.23
N ALA A 153 -9.94 7.58 -23.98
CA ALA A 153 -10.16 6.15 -24.07
C ALA A 153 -9.00 5.39 -23.43
N PHE A 154 -9.29 4.54 -22.46
CA PHE A 154 -8.34 3.59 -21.89
C PHE A 154 -8.41 2.28 -22.66
N THR A 155 -7.27 1.78 -23.12
CA THR A 155 -7.15 0.51 -23.83
C THR A 155 -6.68 -0.59 -22.85
N ALA A 156 -7.58 -1.50 -22.48
CA ALA A 156 -7.27 -2.59 -21.54
C ALA A 156 -6.32 -3.64 -22.17
N GLN A 157 -5.78 -4.53 -21.31
CA GLN A 157 -4.85 -5.59 -21.73
C GLN A 157 -5.43 -6.53 -22.79
N ASP A 158 -6.73 -6.75 -22.80
CA ASP A 158 -7.44 -7.56 -23.80
C ASP A 158 -7.77 -6.81 -25.11
N GLY A 159 -7.36 -5.54 -25.22
CA GLY A 159 -7.62 -4.66 -26.35
C GLY A 159 -8.99 -3.98 -26.31
N SER A 160 -9.82 -4.23 -25.31
CA SER A 160 -11.09 -3.52 -25.14
C SER A 160 -10.83 -2.07 -24.73
N GLN A 161 -11.71 -1.16 -25.17
CA GLN A 161 -11.65 0.25 -24.84
C GLN A 161 -12.77 0.63 -23.86
N THR A 162 -12.41 1.46 -22.89
CA THR A 162 -13.34 2.03 -21.90
C THR A 162 -13.15 3.54 -21.89
N ASP A 163 -14.23 4.29 -21.97
CA ASP A 163 -14.19 5.75 -21.82
C ASP A 163 -13.79 6.09 -20.37
N CYS A 164 -12.87 7.03 -20.23
CA CYS A 164 -12.42 7.52 -18.92
C CYS A 164 -12.27 9.03 -18.94
N ARG A 165 -12.14 9.60 -17.74
CA ARG A 165 -11.76 11.00 -17.55
C ARG A 165 -10.26 11.04 -17.29
N MET A 166 -9.50 11.63 -18.22
CA MET A 166 -8.04 11.76 -18.14
C MET A 166 -7.69 13.15 -17.59
N MET A 167 -7.00 13.18 -16.48
CA MET A 167 -6.49 14.37 -15.83
C MET A 167 -5.09 14.68 -16.36
N ARG A 168 -4.85 15.87 -16.86
CA ARG A 168 -3.57 16.30 -17.47
C ARG A 168 -2.87 17.30 -16.58
N SER A 169 -1.57 17.09 -16.38
CA SER A 169 -0.71 18.00 -15.62
C SER A 169 0.72 17.96 -16.16
N ARG A 170 1.51 18.95 -15.75
CA ARG A 170 2.95 18.93 -15.97
C ARG A 170 3.65 18.67 -14.64
N GLU A 171 4.38 17.58 -14.57
CA GLU A 171 5.09 17.17 -13.36
C GLU A 171 6.60 17.39 -13.52
N ASP A 172 7.24 17.85 -12.44
CA ASP A 172 8.67 18.15 -12.40
C ASP A 172 9.56 16.89 -12.28
N SER A 173 8.95 15.74 -12.12
CA SER A 173 9.63 14.47 -11.89
C SER A 173 9.30 13.45 -12.97
N TYR A 174 10.10 13.42 -14.04
CA TYR A 174 10.06 12.36 -15.05
C TYR A 174 10.92 11.18 -14.64
N LEU A 175 10.38 9.96 -14.76
CA LEU A 175 11.03 8.70 -14.42
C LEU A 175 11.24 7.85 -15.69
N GLU A 176 12.39 7.21 -15.78
CA GLU A 176 12.66 6.32 -16.92
C GLU A 176 13.71 5.25 -16.60
N ASN A 177 13.44 4.01 -17.02
CA ASN A 177 14.41 2.94 -17.17
C ASN A 177 14.19 2.18 -18.48
N ASP A 178 14.76 0.99 -18.64
CA ASP A 178 14.63 0.21 -19.87
C ASP A 178 13.19 -0.30 -20.10
N SER A 179 12.38 -0.45 -19.06
CA SER A 179 11.05 -1.07 -19.11
C SER A 179 9.89 -0.08 -18.91
N PHE A 180 10.12 1.04 -18.22
CA PHE A 180 9.10 2.01 -17.85
C PHE A 180 9.47 3.44 -18.21
N THR A 181 8.44 4.23 -18.52
CA THR A 181 8.42 5.68 -18.33
C THR A 181 7.42 6.01 -17.21
N GLY A 182 7.60 7.12 -16.52
CA GLY A 182 6.72 7.47 -15.41
C GLY A 182 6.84 8.90 -14.95
N PHE A 183 6.05 9.23 -13.95
CA PHE A 183 6.10 10.53 -13.28
C PHE A 183 5.79 10.38 -11.78
N ILE A 184 6.18 11.39 -11.01
CA ILE A 184 5.76 11.56 -9.61
C ILE A 184 4.89 12.81 -9.53
N LYS A 185 3.68 12.65 -8.98
CA LYS A 185 2.79 13.75 -8.62
C LYS A 185 2.75 13.87 -7.10
N PRO A 186 3.26 14.98 -6.53
CA PRO A 186 3.30 15.18 -5.09
C PRO A 186 1.90 15.37 -4.49
N TYR A 187 1.71 14.86 -3.27
CA TYR A 187 0.63 15.30 -2.41
C TYR A 187 1.03 16.59 -1.67
N ARG A 188 0.03 17.32 -1.17
CA ARG A 188 0.14 18.70 -0.66
C ARG A 188 1.19 18.88 0.44
N ASP A 189 1.47 17.87 1.23
CA ASP A 189 2.46 17.94 2.31
C ASP A 189 3.90 17.63 1.87
N TYR A 190 4.09 17.23 0.60
CA TYR A 190 5.37 16.78 0.05
C TYR A 190 6.05 15.63 0.83
N ASN A 191 5.33 14.97 1.74
CA ASN A 191 5.80 13.74 2.36
C ASN A 191 5.60 12.53 1.46
N PHE A 192 4.52 12.56 0.67
CA PHE A 192 4.15 11.46 -0.22
C PHE A 192 3.94 11.94 -1.65
N GLY A 193 4.08 11.01 -2.58
CA GLY A 193 3.80 11.23 -4.00
C GLY A 193 3.16 10.01 -4.63
N PHE A 194 2.24 10.27 -5.56
CA PHE A 194 1.73 9.26 -6.48
C PHE A 194 2.73 9.06 -7.62
N VAL A 195 3.08 7.83 -7.90
CA VAL A 195 3.92 7.44 -9.03
C VAL A 195 3.06 6.71 -10.05
N GLY A 196 3.03 7.22 -11.28
CA GLY A 196 2.48 6.49 -12.43
C GLY A 196 3.61 5.89 -13.26
N LEU A 197 3.56 4.58 -13.54
CA LEU A 197 4.55 3.86 -14.33
C LEU A 197 3.89 3.20 -15.53
N LEU A 198 4.26 3.65 -16.72
CA LEU A 198 3.75 3.15 -17.99
C LEU A 198 4.79 2.26 -18.65
N PRO A 199 4.47 1.00 -19.01
CA PRO A 199 5.40 0.16 -19.77
C PRO A 199 5.81 0.81 -21.08
N LYS A 200 7.07 0.70 -21.46
CA LYS A 200 7.57 1.17 -22.76
C LYS A 200 6.89 0.42 -23.91
N GLU A 201 6.85 1.06 -25.07
CA GLU A 201 6.29 0.44 -26.28
C GLU A 201 6.90 -0.93 -26.56
N GLY A 202 6.04 -1.90 -26.88
CA GLY A 202 6.45 -3.27 -27.18
C GLY A 202 6.53 -4.19 -25.95
N LEU A 203 6.39 -3.66 -24.72
CA LEU A 203 6.32 -4.45 -23.50
C LEU A 203 4.87 -4.51 -22.98
N THR A 204 4.46 -5.68 -22.52
CA THR A 204 3.27 -5.79 -21.67
C THR A 204 3.59 -5.32 -20.24
N LEU A 205 2.55 -4.97 -19.46
CA LEU A 205 2.74 -4.61 -18.06
C LEU A 205 3.41 -5.75 -17.27
N ASP A 206 3.01 -7.00 -17.51
CA ASP A 206 3.59 -8.16 -16.82
C ASP A 206 5.10 -8.31 -17.14
N GLN A 207 5.49 -8.19 -18.40
CA GLN A 207 6.91 -8.22 -18.80
C GLN A 207 7.74 -7.09 -18.17
N ALA A 208 7.15 -5.89 -18.07
CA ALA A 208 7.83 -4.77 -17.46
C ALA A 208 7.95 -4.95 -15.94
N LEU A 209 6.91 -5.47 -15.26
CA LEU A 209 6.94 -5.78 -13.83
C LEU A 209 7.95 -6.88 -13.49
N ASP A 210 8.09 -7.91 -14.33
CA ASP A 210 9.08 -8.99 -14.14
C ASP A 210 10.53 -8.47 -14.10
N SER A 211 10.78 -7.29 -14.68
CA SER A 211 12.10 -6.64 -14.66
C SER A 211 12.34 -5.74 -13.44
N LEU A 212 11.34 -5.57 -12.58
CA LEU A 212 11.34 -4.58 -11.51
C LEU A 212 11.57 -5.25 -10.14
N ASP A 213 12.82 -5.53 -9.81
CA ASP A 213 13.21 -5.87 -8.45
C ASP A 213 13.38 -4.62 -7.57
N GLY A 214 13.65 -4.80 -6.28
CA GLY A 214 13.80 -3.69 -5.33
C GLY A 214 14.91 -2.70 -5.72
N ALA A 215 16.02 -3.16 -6.29
CA ALA A 215 17.11 -2.30 -6.73
C ALA A 215 16.74 -1.52 -8.01
N ALA A 216 16.09 -2.19 -8.97
CA ALA A 216 15.58 -1.57 -10.18
C ALA A 216 14.50 -0.51 -9.86
N LEU A 217 13.60 -0.81 -8.89
CA LEU A 217 12.62 0.15 -8.41
C LEU A 217 13.28 1.37 -7.75
N ALA A 218 14.22 1.16 -6.83
CA ALA A 218 14.93 2.25 -6.17
C ALA A 218 15.66 3.16 -7.17
N ASN A 219 16.29 2.58 -8.20
CA ASN A 219 16.94 3.34 -9.27
C ASN A 219 15.93 4.10 -10.14
N LEU A 220 14.77 3.49 -10.43
CA LEU A 220 13.71 4.13 -11.22
C LEU A 220 13.10 5.33 -10.49
N MET A 221 13.02 5.30 -9.15
CA MET A 221 12.48 6.40 -8.34
C MET A 221 13.40 7.66 -8.32
N THR A 222 14.53 7.63 -8.98
CA THR A 222 15.39 8.82 -9.15
C THR A 222 14.97 9.58 -10.42
N PRO A 223 14.37 10.78 -10.31
CA PRO A 223 13.94 11.55 -11.48
C PRO A 223 15.11 11.88 -12.41
N LYS A 224 14.82 12.00 -13.70
CA LYS A 224 15.81 12.44 -14.69
C LYS A 224 16.05 13.93 -14.59
N ASP A 225 17.31 14.31 -14.54
CA ASP A 225 17.71 15.72 -14.50
C ASP A 225 17.19 16.48 -15.74
N PHE A 226 16.72 17.71 -15.52
CA PHE A 226 16.22 18.61 -16.56
C PHE A 226 15.10 18.03 -17.45
N SER A 227 14.31 17.09 -16.92
CA SER A 227 13.22 16.45 -17.62
C SER A 227 11.91 16.64 -16.88
N LEU A 228 10.84 16.98 -17.64
CA LEU A 228 9.48 17.12 -17.14
C LEU A 228 8.59 16.02 -17.75
N ALA A 229 7.55 15.64 -17.04
CA ALA A 229 6.51 14.78 -17.59
C ALA A 229 5.27 15.61 -17.97
N ASP A 230 4.82 15.51 -19.23
CA ASP A 230 3.46 15.87 -19.62
C ASP A 230 2.57 14.65 -19.28
N ALA A 231 2.03 14.66 -18.07
CA ALA A 231 1.40 13.52 -17.43
C ALA A 231 -0.10 13.44 -17.77
N GLY A 232 -0.58 12.21 -17.98
CA GLY A 232 -2.01 11.89 -18.04
C GLY A 232 -2.33 10.79 -17.03
N LEU A 233 -3.18 11.12 -16.06
CA LEU A 233 -3.64 10.24 -15.01
C LEU A 233 -5.15 10.03 -15.16
N PRO A 234 -5.65 8.82 -15.44
CA PRO A 234 -7.09 8.59 -15.49
C PRO A 234 -7.69 8.69 -14.10
N LYS A 235 -8.93 9.18 -13.99
CA LYS A 235 -9.73 8.98 -12.78
C LYS A 235 -10.09 7.50 -12.69
N PHE A 236 -9.86 6.92 -11.52
CA PHE A 236 -10.21 5.52 -11.29
C PHE A 236 -10.49 5.23 -9.82
N THR A 237 -11.28 4.19 -9.61
CA THR A 237 -11.46 3.54 -8.31
C THR A 237 -11.13 2.07 -8.48
N LEU A 238 -10.27 1.54 -7.63
CA LEU A 238 -9.92 0.12 -7.63
C LEU A 238 -10.06 -0.44 -6.22
N GLU A 239 -10.75 -1.55 -6.14
CA GLU A 239 -10.82 -2.39 -4.97
C GLU A 239 -10.17 -3.73 -5.34
N TYR A 240 -9.23 -4.17 -4.52
CA TYR A 240 -8.56 -5.45 -4.72
C TYR A 240 -8.58 -6.24 -3.43
N ALA A 241 -9.13 -7.45 -3.50
CA ALA A 241 -9.14 -8.40 -2.41
C ALA A 241 -8.52 -9.72 -2.88
N THR A 242 -7.62 -10.27 -2.09
CA THR A 242 -7.00 -11.56 -2.37
C THR A 242 -6.64 -12.27 -1.08
N GLU A 243 -6.59 -13.58 -1.18
CA GLU A 243 -6.01 -14.45 -0.17
C GLU A 243 -4.55 -14.72 -0.56
N LEU A 244 -3.60 -14.46 0.35
CA LEU A 244 -2.16 -14.41 0.05
C LEU A 244 -1.43 -15.72 0.34
N THR A 245 -2.08 -16.74 0.90
CA THR A 245 -1.45 -18.00 1.31
C THR A 245 -0.64 -18.63 0.18
N ALA A 246 -1.23 -18.73 -1.03
CA ALA A 246 -0.53 -19.33 -2.17
C ALA A 246 0.71 -18.55 -2.61
N GLN A 247 0.66 -17.22 -2.57
CA GLN A 247 1.78 -16.35 -2.93
C GLN A 247 2.90 -16.46 -1.89
N LEU A 248 2.57 -16.45 -0.60
CA LEU A 248 3.55 -16.59 0.47
C LEU A 248 4.18 -17.99 0.49
N GLN A 249 3.40 -19.04 0.20
CA GLN A 249 3.94 -20.39 0.00
C GLN A 249 4.92 -20.45 -1.18
N ALA A 250 4.60 -19.77 -2.30
CA ALA A 250 5.53 -19.68 -3.44
C ALA A 250 6.83 -18.93 -3.10
N MET A 251 6.80 -18.04 -2.10
CA MET A 251 7.99 -17.36 -1.56
C MET A 251 8.76 -18.21 -0.54
N GLY A 252 8.30 -19.43 -0.25
CA GLY A 252 8.96 -20.39 0.65
C GLY A 252 8.41 -20.46 2.06
N MET A 253 7.34 -19.72 2.37
CA MET A 253 6.68 -19.73 3.68
C MET A 253 5.68 -20.91 3.75
N LEU A 254 6.19 -22.12 3.96
CA LEU A 254 5.39 -23.36 3.91
C LEU A 254 4.90 -23.79 5.29
N ASP A 255 5.81 -23.85 6.27
CA ASP A 255 5.54 -24.42 7.57
C ASP A 255 4.46 -23.67 8.34
N ALA A 256 4.41 -22.35 8.23
CA ALA A 256 3.41 -21.54 8.91
C ALA A 256 1.95 -21.94 8.57
N PHE A 257 1.71 -22.51 7.40
CA PHE A 257 0.40 -22.93 6.91
C PHE A 257 0.10 -24.42 7.09
N ASP A 258 1.04 -25.19 7.66
CA ASP A 258 0.89 -26.63 7.89
C ASP A 258 0.76 -26.92 9.39
N MET A 259 -0.37 -27.46 9.79
CA MET A 259 -0.66 -27.86 11.18
C MET A 259 0.38 -28.82 11.79
N GLN A 260 1.13 -29.57 10.97
CA GLN A 260 2.11 -30.55 11.47
C GLN A 260 3.49 -29.94 11.68
N THR A 261 3.85 -28.88 10.94
CA THR A 261 5.20 -28.28 10.95
C THR A 261 5.26 -26.89 11.54
N ALA A 262 4.11 -26.18 11.60
CA ALA A 262 4.05 -24.82 12.15
C ALA A 262 4.57 -24.79 13.60
N ASP A 263 5.48 -23.85 13.89
CA ASP A 263 5.90 -23.50 15.24
C ASP A 263 5.54 -22.05 15.54
N LEU A 264 4.35 -21.88 16.11
CA LEU A 264 3.83 -20.59 16.57
C LEU A 264 3.80 -20.53 18.10
N SER A 265 4.70 -21.25 18.76
CA SER A 265 4.79 -21.33 20.23
C SER A 265 5.06 -19.99 20.93
N PRO A 266 5.79 -19.00 20.36
CA PRO A 266 5.90 -17.68 20.96
C PRO A 266 4.60 -16.88 20.92
N LEU A 267 3.71 -17.12 19.95
CA LEU A 267 2.38 -16.53 19.90
C LEU A 267 1.51 -17.09 21.02
N GLY A 268 1.49 -18.41 21.19
CA GLY A 268 0.62 -19.03 22.17
C GLY A 268 0.53 -20.55 22.04
N SER A 269 -0.48 -21.11 22.71
CA SER A 269 -0.77 -22.56 22.65
C SER A 269 -2.27 -22.80 22.61
N ALA A 270 -2.66 -23.89 21.94
CA ALA A 270 -4.02 -24.40 21.90
C ALA A 270 -4.02 -25.93 22.14
N ALA A 271 -5.22 -26.56 22.16
CA ALA A 271 -5.34 -28.00 22.30
C ALA A 271 -4.71 -28.76 21.10
N GLU A 272 -4.77 -28.16 19.93
CA GLU A 272 -4.13 -28.62 18.68
C GLU A 272 -3.02 -27.65 18.31
N ASN A 273 -2.11 -28.05 17.42
CA ASN A 273 -1.04 -27.17 16.99
C ASN A 273 -1.60 -25.93 16.25
N LEU A 274 -1.02 -24.77 16.55
CA LEU A 274 -1.38 -23.51 15.89
C LEU A 274 -0.73 -23.43 14.51
N TYR A 275 -1.49 -23.00 13.53
CA TYR A 275 -1.02 -22.69 12.18
C TYR A 275 -1.82 -21.55 11.59
N VAL A 276 -1.30 -20.91 10.55
CA VAL A 276 -1.98 -19.82 9.82
C VAL A 276 -2.98 -20.44 8.86
N GLY A 277 -4.26 -20.18 9.04
CA GLY A 277 -5.31 -20.66 8.15
C GLY A 277 -5.37 -19.88 6.84
N GLU A 278 -5.44 -18.55 6.95
CA GLU A 278 -5.63 -17.64 5.82
C GLU A 278 -5.02 -16.26 6.15
N ILE A 279 -4.45 -15.62 5.14
CA ILE A 279 -4.02 -14.22 5.20
C ILE A 279 -4.80 -13.44 4.17
N ALA A 280 -5.86 -12.76 4.60
CA ALA A 280 -6.65 -11.87 3.77
C ALA A 280 -5.93 -10.54 3.56
N HIS A 281 -5.88 -10.07 2.32
CA HIS A 281 -5.36 -8.76 1.96
C HIS A 281 -6.38 -8.00 1.12
N LYS A 282 -6.74 -6.81 1.58
CA LYS A 282 -7.65 -5.94 0.86
C LYS A 282 -7.08 -4.54 0.76
N THR A 283 -7.20 -3.95 -0.42
CA THR A 283 -6.77 -2.58 -0.70
C THR A 283 -7.87 -1.84 -1.44
N PHE A 284 -7.94 -0.56 -1.17
CA PHE A 284 -8.83 0.37 -1.86
C PHE A 284 -8.04 1.61 -2.26
N ILE A 285 -8.24 2.08 -3.47
CA ILE A 285 -7.71 3.37 -3.94
C ILE A 285 -8.74 4.05 -4.83
N GLU A 286 -8.99 5.32 -4.58
CA GLU A 286 -9.78 6.21 -5.42
C GLU A 286 -8.92 7.41 -5.79
N VAL A 287 -8.74 7.65 -7.09
CA VAL A 287 -7.93 8.74 -7.65
C VAL A 287 -8.84 9.66 -8.44
N ASN A 288 -8.89 10.92 -8.05
CA ASN A 288 -9.72 11.95 -8.65
C ASN A 288 -8.95 13.29 -8.78
N GLU A 289 -9.62 14.36 -9.24
CA GLU A 289 -9.01 15.66 -9.50
C GLU A 289 -8.46 16.36 -8.24
N ALA A 290 -9.02 16.07 -7.07
CA ALA A 290 -8.61 16.69 -5.81
C ALA A 290 -7.44 15.95 -5.13
N GLY A 291 -7.32 14.64 -5.40
CA GLY A 291 -6.34 13.79 -4.73
C GLY A 291 -6.65 12.31 -4.82
N THR A 292 -6.02 11.55 -3.93
CA THR A 292 -6.44 10.20 -3.60
C THR A 292 -7.45 10.33 -2.47
N ARG A 293 -8.72 10.04 -2.75
CA ARG A 293 -9.90 10.24 -1.88
C ARG A 293 -10.01 11.63 -1.22
N ALA A 294 -9.57 12.70 -1.87
CA ALA A 294 -9.65 14.06 -1.34
C ALA A 294 -10.88 14.82 -1.84
N ALA A 295 -11.38 15.78 -1.05
CA ALA A 295 -12.39 16.76 -1.44
C ALA A 295 -11.69 18.04 -1.92
N ALA A 296 -12.23 18.70 -2.95
CA ALA A 296 -11.60 19.82 -3.61
C ALA A 296 -11.38 21.03 -2.69
N ALA A 297 -10.14 21.54 -2.66
CA ALA A 297 -9.78 22.83 -2.09
C ALA A 297 -8.98 23.63 -3.13
N THR A 298 -9.35 24.89 -3.34
CA THR A 298 -8.75 25.77 -4.36
C THR A 298 -7.51 26.45 -3.80
N SER A 299 -6.37 26.33 -4.47
CA SER A 299 -5.13 27.07 -4.18
C SER A 299 -4.78 28.02 -5.32
N ALA A 300 -4.22 29.20 -5.00
CA ALA A 300 -3.81 30.21 -5.97
C ALA A 300 -2.28 30.24 -6.11
N GLU A 301 -1.81 30.20 -7.34
CA GLU A 301 -0.42 30.11 -7.74
C GLU A 301 0.28 31.50 -7.76
N LEU A 302 1.54 31.55 -7.33
CA LEU A 302 2.45 32.69 -7.47
C LEU A 302 3.65 32.28 -8.33
N MET A 303 3.66 32.71 -9.60
CA MET A 303 4.78 32.51 -10.50
C MET A 303 5.90 33.55 -10.26
N MET A 304 7.13 33.08 -10.03
CA MET A 304 8.34 33.90 -10.07
C MET A 304 9.17 33.53 -11.28
N GLY A 305 9.30 34.46 -12.20
CA GLY A 305 10.14 34.31 -13.39
C GLY A 305 11.63 34.38 -13.05
N SER A 306 12.42 33.42 -13.52
CA SER A 306 13.89 33.42 -13.49
C SER A 306 14.44 33.24 -14.90
N ALA A 307 15.62 33.88 -15.13
CA ALA A 307 16.24 34.04 -16.44
C ALA A 307 16.94 32.76 -16.91
N MET A 308 16.80 32.49 -18.22
CA MET A 308 17.61 31.65 -19.13
C MET A 308 18.37 30.48 -18.46
N ALA A 309 17.64 29.40 -18.17
CA ALA A 309 18.17 28.05 -18.13
C ALA A 309 17.83 27.35 -19.47
N GLU A 310 18.56 26.31 -19.84
CA GLU A 310 18.13 25.40 -20.92
C GLU A 310 16.70 24.99 -20.67
N GLU A 311 15.85 25.00 -21.71
CA GLU A 311 14.47 24.53 -21.55
C GLU A 311 14.51 23.03 -21.21
N PRO A 312 13.79 22.59 -20.16
CA PRO A 312 13.76 21.17 -19.79
C PRO A 312 13.14 20.34 -20.91
N GLU A 313 13.62 19.13 -21.08
CA GLU A 313 13.01 18.16 -22.01
C GLU A 313 11.67 17.70 -21.47
N VAL A 314 10.62 17.73 -22.29
CA VAL A 314 9.26 17.33 -21.90
C VAL A 314 8.92 15.99 -22.52
N HIS A 315 8.60 15.01 -21.68
CA HIS A 315 8.24 13.65 -22.08
C HIS A 315 6.77 13.40 -21.81
N GLU A 316 6.04 12.89 -22.81
CA GLU A 316 4.65 12.51 -22.64
C GLU A 316 4.52 11.16 -21.93
N VAL A 317 3.74 11.09 -20.84
CA VAL A 317 3.44 9.88 -20.08
C VAL A 317 1.95 9.82 -19.78
N ILE A 318 1.18 9.20 -20.67
CA ILE A 318 -0.27 9.08 -20.56
C ILE A 318 -0.64 7.65 -20.11
N LEU A 319 -1.23 7.53 -18.93
CA LEU A 319 -1.65 6.24 -18.37
C LEU A 319 -2.98 5.77 -19.01
N ASP A 320 -2.99 5.62 -20.33
CA ASP A 320 -4.16 5.24 -21.15
C ASP A 320 -4.22 3.75 -21.53
N ARG A 321 -3.31 2.96 -20.99
CA ARG A 321 -3.22 1.50 -21.15
C ARG A 321 -2.70 0.87 -19.86
N PRO A 322 -2.58 -0.45 -19.71
CA PRO A 322 -2.14 -1.09 -18.48
C PRO A 322 -0.90 -0.43 -17.88
N PHE A 323 -0.99 -0.02 -16.61
CA PHE A 323 0.05 0.70 -15.90
C PHE A 323 0.20 0.19 -14.46
N ALA A 324 1.36 0.42 -13.87
CA ALA A 324 1.58 0.27 -12.43
C ALA A 324 1.53 1.63 -11.75
N TYR A 325 1.17 1.62 -10.48
CA TYR A 325 1.16 2.84 -9.66
C TYR A 325 1.66 2.53 -8.26
N LEU A 326 2.25 3.56 -7.63
CA LEU A 326 2.69 3.49 -6.25
C LEU A 326 2.29 4.78 -5.53
N ILE A 327 2.14 4.69 -4.22
CA ILE A 327 2.24 5.84 -3.33
C ILE A 327 3.57 5.66 -2.61
N ILE A 328 4.47 6.62 -2.76
CA ILE A 328 5.81 6.59 -2.17
C ILE A 328 5.95 7.66 -1.11
N ASP A 329 6.71 7.35 -0.09
CA ASP A 329 7.25 8.32 0.82
C ASP A 329 8.40 9.06 0.12
N LEU A 330 8.26 10.36 -0.12
CA LEU A 330 9.23 11.17 -0.87
C LEU A 330 10.53 11.42 -0.11
N VAL A 331 10.55 11.23 1.21
CA VAL A 331 11.76 11.40 2.01
C VAL A 331 12.64 10.15 1.96
N THR A 332 12.02 8.97 2.04
CA THR A 332 12.73 7.69 2.06
C THR A 332 12.73 6.99 0.69
N MET A 333 11.94 7.47 -0.26
CA MET A 333 11.67 6.86 -1.57
C MET A 333 11.13 5.42 -1.45
N THR A 334 10.46 5.14 -0.34
CA THR A 334 9.91 3.81 -0.03
C THR A 334 8.44 3.74 -0.44
N PRO A 335 8.02 2.71 -1.18
CA PRO A 335 6.60 2.51 -1.49
C PRO A 335 5.83 2.10 -0.22
N VAL A 336 4.74 2.82 0.04
CA VAL A 336 3.75 2.48 1.10
C VAL A 336 2.54 1.79 0.51
N PHE A 337 2.21 2.05 -0.76
CA PHE A 337 1.14 1.42 -1.50
C PHE A 337 1.62 1.09 -2.91
N MET A 338 1.25 -0.08 -3.44
CA MET A 338 1.58 -0.47 -4.81
C MET A 338 0.41 -1.20 -5.44
N GLY A 339 0.18 -0.92 -6.71
CA GLY A 339 -0.84 -1.60 -7.49
C GLY A 339 -0.54 -1.58 -8.98
N ALA A 340 -1.32 -2.37 -9.70
CA ALA A 340 -1.28 -2.42 -11.15
C ALA A 340 -2.68 -2.60 -11.70
N THR A 341 -3.05 -1.82 -12.71
CA THR A 341 -4.32 -1.98 -13.39
C THR A 341 -4.14 -2.44 -14.82
N ARG A 342 -4.92 -3.42 -15.21
CA ARG A 342 -4.98 -3.94 -16.58
C ARG A 342 -6.24 -3.52 -17.29
N LYS A 343 -7.19 -2.95 -16.56
CA LYS A 343 -8.49 -2.48 -17.01
C LYS A 343 -9.02 -1.45 -16.02
N LEU A 344 -9.62 -0.37 -16.50
CA LEU A 344 -10.42 0.53 -15.67
C LEU A 344 -11.84 -0.05 -15.52
N GLY A 345 -12.39 0.07 -14.30
CA GLY A 345 -13.72 -0.40 -13.95
C GLY A 345 -14.80 0.63 -14.21
#